data_043d2ca455a7ba6c04fd693654b9d27e
#
_entry.id   043d2ca455a7ba6c04fd693654b9d27e
#
_cell.length_a   1.000
_cell.length_b   1.000
_cell.length_c   1.000
_cell.angle_alpha   90.00
_cell.angle_beta   90.00
_cell.angle_gamma   90.00
#
_symmetry.space_group_name_H-M   'P 1'
#
loop_
_entity.id
_entity.type
_entity.pdbx_description
1 polymer ?
#
loop_
_entity_poly.entity_id
_entity_poly.type
_entity_poly.pdbx_seq_one_letter_code
_entity_poly.pdbx_strand_id
1 'polypeptide(L)'
;MSVQTTAVLMGHYNAARLLGDKSVSSDAMLLIDGHEELSLLTKQFPWPVIGVMGEIEVPGPMGLQSWQPQALKTAHQGPLTLSETVSGSVAKFLADVAAGGAKFQATAYEGTPEAFHYAWKLRDCFFVPEAPDRDWENRSQVTNVTGTLFFHFFGEKVAGNIVL
;
A
#
# COMPACT_ATOMS: atom_id res chain seq x y z
N MET A 1 40.55 -4.70 10.27
CA MET A 1 40.80 -3.85 9.10
C MET A 1 39.64 -4.00 8.13
N SER A 2 39.03 -2.89 7.75
CA SER A 2 37.93 -2.94 6.78
C SER A 2 38.48 -3.26 5.39
N VAL A 3 37.84 -4.18 4.69
CA VAL A 3 38.18 -4.48 3.27
C VAL A 3 37.60 -3.44 2.31
N GLN A 4 36.86 -2.47 2.83
CA GLN A 4 36.25 -1.43 2.03
C GLN A 4 37.25 -0.31 1.74
N THR A 5 37.64 -0.19 0.49
CA THR A 5 38.45 0.93 0.02
C THR A 5 37.58 1.98 -0.66
N THR A 6 38.06 3.21 -0.77
CA THR A 6 37.35 4.29 -1.45
C THR A 6 36.97 3.91 -2.88
N ALA A 7 37.83 3.17 -3.59
CA ALA A 7 37.57 2.73 -4.95
C ALA A 7 36.40 1.74 -5.02
N VAL A 8 36.33 0.79 -4.08
CA VAL A 8 35.22 -0.18 -4.00
C VAL A 8 33.91 0.53 -3.69
N LEU A 9 33.92 1.47 -2.71
CA LEU A 9 32.73 2.24 -2.37
C LEU A 9 32.25 3.10 -3.53
N MET A 10 33.16 3.72 -4.28
CA MET A 10 32.81 4.49 -5.48
C MET A 10 32.22 3.60 -6.58
N GLY A 11 32.74 2.39 -6.76
CA GLY A 11 32.20 1.41 -7.70
C GLY A 11 30.76 1.04 -7.34
N HIS A 12 30.50 0.74 -6.07
CA HIS A 12 29.14 0.47 -5.58
C HIS A 12 28.21 1.66 -5.73
N TYR A 13 28.69 2.87 -5.43
CA TYR A 13 27.90 4.09 -5.60
C TYR A 13 27.50 4.30 -7.06
N ASN A 14 28.43 4.15 -8.00
CA ASN A 14 28.14 4.29 -9.43
C ASN A 14 27.16 3.21 -9.94
N ALA A 15 27.30 1.99 -9.49
CA ALA A 15 26.38 0.90 -9.84
C ALA A 15 24.98 1.18 -9.28
N ALA A 16 24.88 1.63 -8.03
CA ALA A 16 23.60 1.99 -7.42
C ALA A 16 22.94 3.18 -8.12
N ARG A 17 23.73 4.16 -8.55
CA ARG A 17 23.22 5.33 -9.28
C ARG A 17 22.61 4.96 -10.63
N LEU A 18 23.13 3.94 -11.32
CA LEU A 18 22.57 3.45 -12.59
C LEU A 18 21.17 2.81 -12.41
N LEU A 19 20.83 2.35 -11.22
CA LEU A 19 19.51 1.81 -10.92
C LEU A 19 18.46 2.92 -10.74
N GLY A 20 18.88 4.18 -10.66
CA GLY A 20 18.01 5.33 -10.45
C GLY A 20 17.75 5.63 -8.97
N ASP A 21 16.98 6.67 -8.75
CA ASP A 21 16.60 7.09 -7.40
C ASP A 21 15.65 6.09 -6.74
N LYS A 22 15.70 6.04 -5.43
CA LYS A 22 14.81 5.17 -4.66
C LYS A 22 13.43 5.82 -4.51
N SER A 23 12.42 4.99 -4.53
CA SER A 23 11.06 5.43 -4.25
C SER A 23 10.95 6.00 -2.84
N VAL A 24 10.26 7.14 -2.73
CA VAL A 24 10.03 7.79 -1.45
C VAL A 24 8.62 7.41 -0.96
N SER A 25 8.52 7.01 0.30
CA SER A 25 7.28 6.49 0.88
C SER A 25 6.11 7.49 0.82
N SER A 26 6.39 8.78 0.82
CA SER A 26 5.38 9.83 0.72
C SER A 26 4.90 10.11 -0.71
N ASP A 27 5.58 9.59 -1.72
CA ASP A 27 5.31 9.88 -3.13
C ASP A 27 4.33 8.88 -3.74
N ALA A 28 3.29 8.56 -3.00
CA ALA A 28 2.27 7.62 -3.41
C ALA A 28 0.88 8.14 -3.02
N MET A 29 -0.13 7.74 -3.76
CA MET A 29 -1.51 8.17 -3.50
C MET A 29 -2.47 7.01 -3.76
N LEU A 30 -3.47 6.88 -2.89
CA LEU A 30 -4.57 5.94 -3.06
C LEU A 30 -5.79 6.68 -3.56
N LEU A 31 -6.33 6.26 -4.70
CA LEU A 31 -7.57 6.79 -5.26
C LEU A 31 -8.67 5.74 -5.13
N ILE A 32 -9.75 6.10 -4.45
CA ILE A 32 -10.95 5.26 -4.30
C ILE A 32 -11.96 5.68 -5.36
N ASP A 33 -12.40 4.73 -6.17
CA ASP A 33 -13.35 5.00 -7.25
C ASP A 33 -14.69 5.53 -6.69
N GLY A 34 -15.13 6.67 -7.21
CA GLY A 34 -16.35 7.35 -6.76
C GLY A 34 -16.16 8.24 -5.52
N HIS A 35 -14.98 8.22 -4.91
CA HIS A 35 -14.65 9.00 -3.70
C HIS A 35 -13.24 9.59 -3.80
N GLU A 36 -12.97 10.27 -4.92
CA GLU A 36 -11.63 10.75 -5.26
C GLU A 36 -11.08 11.78 -4.26
N GLU A 37 -11.96 12.54 -3.61
CA GLU A 37 -11.60 13.52 -2.59
C GLU A 37 -10.89 12.90 -1.38
N LEU A 38 -11.13 11.63 -1.10
CA LEU A 38 -10.47 10.92 0.01
C LEU A 38 -8.98 10.69 -0.21
N SER A 39 -8.49 10.82 -1.44
CA SER A 39 -7.06 10.70 -1.72
C SER A 39 -6.24 11.74 -0.95
N LEU A 40 -6.80 12.92 -0.72
CA LEU A 40 -6.17 13.99 0.04
C LEU A 40 -6.28 13.78 1.57
N LEU A 41 -7.18 12.95 2.02
CA LEU A 41 -7.40 12.64 3.42
C LEU A 41 -6.74 11.32 3.85
N THR A 42 -6.27 10.53 2.91
CA THR A 42 -5.58 9.27 3.19
C THR A 42 -4.17 9.56 3.69
N LYS A 43 -3.94 9.27 4.96
CA LYS A 43 -2.65 9.48 5.62
C LYS A 43 -1.70 8.29 5.44
N GLN A 44 -2.25 7.08 5.45
CA GLN A 44 -1.50 5.84 5.36
C GLN A 44 -2.36 4.80 4.66
N PHE A 45 -1.75 4.04 3.76
CA PHE A 45 -2.42 2.92 3.10
C PHE A 45 -1.43 1.80 2.81
N PRO A 46 -1.89 0.53 2.67
CA PRO A 46 -1.01 -0.57 2.35
C PRO A 46 -0.64 -0.55 0.87
N TRP A 47 0.65 -0.75 0.58
CA TRP A 47 1.14 -0.88 -0.78
C TRP A 47 1.01 -2.34 -1.23
N PRO A 48 0.40 -2.63 -2.38
CA PRO A 48 0.26 -3.99 -2.87
C PRO A 48 1.61 -4.56 -3.33
N VAL A 49 1.89 -5.78 -2.93
CA VAL A 49 3.11 -6.50 -3.32
C VAL A 49 2.71 -7.89 -3.78
N ILE A 50 3.17 -8.28 -4.97
CA ILE A 50 2.94 -9.62 -5.49
C ILE A 50 3.86 -10.63 -4.81
N GLY A 51 3.33 -11.76 -4.42
CA GLY A 51 4.10 -12.81 -3.76
C GLY A 51 3.33 -14.09 -3.59
N VAL A 52 3.94 -15.06 -2.98
CA VAL A 52 3.34 -16.36 -2.67
C VAL A 52 2.80 -16.38 -1.25
N MET A 53 1.85 -17.29 -0.99
CA MET A 53 1.21 -17.39 0.33
C MET A 53 2.15 -17.93 1.42
N GLY A 54 3.17 -18.68 1.04
CA GLY A 54 4.12 -19.25 1.96
C GLY A 54 4.92 -20.37 1.33
N GLU A 55 5.52 -21.22 2.19
CA GLU A 55 6.36 -22.34 1.80
C GLU A 55 5.65 -23.68 2.01
N ILE A 56 6.06 -24.67 1.25
CA ILE A 56 5.71 -26.07 1.46
C ILE A 56 7.02 -26.83 1.73
N GLU A 57 7.07 -27.53 2.84
CA GLU A 57 8.19 -28.42 3.14
C GLU A 57 7.98 -29.76 2.42
N VAL A 58 8.95 -30.14 1.61
CA VAL A 58 8.91 -31.41 0.88
C VAL A 58 9.98 -32.34 1.47
N PRO A 59 9.59 -33.43 2.14
CA PRO A 59 10.55 -34.39 2.66
C PRO A 59 11.14 -35.23 1.54
N GLY A 60 12.44 -35.49 1.62
CA GLY A 60 13.18 -36.33 0.70
C GLY A 60 13.85 -37.51 1.38
N PRO A 61 14.58 -38.36 0.63
CA PRO A 61 15.24 -39.52 1.21
C PRO A 61 16.37 -39.12 2.17
N MET A 62 16.62 -39.95 3.16
CA MET A 62 17.71 -39.81 4.14
C MET A 62 17.70 -38.49 4.93
N GLY A 63 16.51 -37.95 5.20
CA GLY A 63 16.36 -36.71 5.95
C GLY A 63 16.56 -35.45 5.13
N LEU A 64 16.68 -35.56 3.82
CA LEU A 64 16.70 -34.40 2.94
C LEU A 64 15.37 -33.67 3.00
N GLN A 65 15.44 -32.35 3.14
CA GLN A 65 14.29 -31.48 3.07
C GLN A 65 14.49 -30.42 2.00
N SER A 66 13.43 -30.10 1.28
CA SER A 66 13.42 -29.03 0.28
C SER A 66 12.20 -28.15 0.47
N TRP A 67 12.28 -26.93 -0.08
CA TRP A 67 11.20 -25.96 -0.01
C TRP A 67 10.54 -25.81 -1.38
N GLN A 68 9.22 -25.66 -1.35
CA GLN A 68 8.42 -25.37 -2.54
C GLN A 68 7.48 -24.23 -2.24
N PRO A 69 7.29 -23.25 -3.16
CA PRO A 69 6.37 -22.15 -2.92
C PRO A 69 4.91 -22.61 -3.01
N GLN A 70 4.07 -21.99 -2.19
CA GLN A 70 2.62 -22.11 -2.29
C GLN A 70 2.07 -21.26 -3.44
N ALA A 71 0.75 -21.23 -3.59
CA ALA A 71 0.06 -20.42 -4.58
C ALA A 71 0.29 -18.92 -4.36
N LEU A 72 0.04 -18.13 -5.40
CA LEU A 72 0.08 -16.68 -5.32
C LEU A 72 -0.95 -16.17 -4.30
N LYS A 73 -0.53 -15.22 -3.49
CA LYS A 73 -1.39 -14.52 -2.55
C LYS A 73 -2.17 -13.44 -3.29
N THR A 74 -3.49 -13.57 -3.32
CA THR A 74 -4.39 -12.59 -3.96
C THR A 74 -5.20 -11.78 -2.96
N ALA A 75 -5.50 -12.35 -1.79
CA ALA A 75 -6.21 -11.66 -0.72
C ALA A 75 -5.20 -11.02 0.24
N HIS A 76 -5.26 -9.71 0.35
CA HIS A 76 -4.32 -8.91 1.11
C HIS A 76 -5.05 -8.07 2.16
N GLN A 77 -4.32 -7.66 3.17
CA GLN A 77 -4.80 -6.72 4.18
C GLN A 77 -3.66 -5.82 4.63
N GLY A 78 -4.01 -4.64 5.11
CA GLY A 78 -3.04 -3.70 5.65
C GLY A 78 -3.71 -2.52 6.33
N PRO A 79 -2.92 -1.69 7.03
CA PRO A 79 -3.46 -0.54 7.75
C PRO A 79 -3.89 0.57 6.79
N LEU A 80 -5.06 1.14 7.06
CA LEU A 80 -5.54 2.35 6.37
C LEU A 80 -5.91 3.38 7.43
N THR A 81 -5.39 4.59 7.26
CA THR A 81 -5.68 5.73 8.14
C THR A 81 -6.18 6.88 7.29
N LEU A 82 -7.38 7.37 7.64
CA LEU A 82 -8.02 8.50 6.99
C LEU A 82 -8.16 9.64 8.01
N SER A 83 -7.79 10.86 7.59
CA SER A 83 -8.01 12.05 8.41
C SER A 83 -9.43 12.56 8.21
N GLU A 84 -10.18 12.72 9.31
CA GLU A 84 -11.55 13.20 9.25
C GLU A 84 -11.58 14.72 9.11
N THR A 85 -12.59 15.22 8.42
CA THR A 85 -12.89 16.65 8.32
C THR A 85 -14.02 17.02 9.28
N VAL A 86 -14.14 18.32 9.57
CA VAL A 86 -15.24 18.83 10.41
C VAL A 86 -16.60 18.52 9.79
N SER A 87 -16.67 18.52 8.44
CA SER A 87 -17.90 18.20 7.71
C SER A 87 -18.23 16.70 7.66
N GLY A 88 -17.32 15.83 8.12
CA GLY A 88 -17.55 14.40 8.17
C GLY A 88 -17.37 13.66 6.85
N SER A 89 -16.37 14.01 6.05
CA SER A 89 -16.11 13.39 4.76
C SER A 89 -15.86 11.90 4.85
N VAL A 90 -15.08 11.45 5.83
CA VAL A 90 -14.81 10.02 6.04
C VAL A 90 -16.06 9.28 6.52
N ALA A 91 -16.82 9.87 7.45
CA ALA A 91 -18.08 9.29 7.92
C ALA A 91 -19.09 9.13 6.79
N LYS A 92 -19.18 10.10 5.89
CA LYS A 92 -20.02 10.03 4.69
C LYS A 92 -19.58 8.91 3.75
N PHE A 93 -18.28 8.80 3.49
CA PHE A 93 -17.71 7.72 2.69
C PHE A 93 -18.08 6.34 3.26
N LEU A 94 -17.89 6.15 4.56
CA LEU A 94 -18.19 4.86 5.21
C LEU A 94 -19.68 4.53 5.13
N ALA A 95 -20.54 5.52 5.30
CA ALA A 95 -22.00 5.34 5.17
C ALA A 95 -22.39 4.98 3.73
N ASP A 96 -21.85 5.68 2.74
CA ASP A 96 -22.14 5.44 1.33
C ASP A 96 -21.69 4.04 0.88
N VAL A 97 -20.50 3.62 1.30
CA VAL A 97 -19.96 2.29 1.01
C VAL A 97 -20.80 1.20 1.69
N ALA A 98 -21.18 1.38 2.94
CA ALA A 98 -22.02 0.42 3.66
C ALA A 98 -23.38 0.26 2.99
N ALA A 99 -23.98 1.34 2.52
CA ALA A 99 -25.25 1.30 1.78
C ALA A 99 -25.11 0.62 0.41
N GLY A 100 -23.95 0.71 -0.22
CA GLY A 100 -23.65 0.15 -1.54
C GLY A 100 -23.08 -1.27 -1.53
N GLY A 101 -23.16 -2.02 -0.43
CA GLY A 101 -22.66 -3.40 -0.34
C GLY A 101 -21.27 -3.54 0.25
N ALA A 102 -20.72 -2.48 0.84
CA ALA A 102 -19.45 -2.43 1.57
C ALA A 102 -18.19 -2.68 0.72
N LYS A 103 -18.30 -2.79 -0.59
CA LYS A 103 -17.16 -3.01 -1.49
C LYS A 103 -16.92 -1.79 -2.37
N PHE A 104 -15.64 -1.54 -2.65
CA PHE A 104 -15.22 -0.48 -3.57
C PHE A 104 -13.97 -0.91 -4.33
N GLN A 105 -13.68 -0.20 -5.43
CA GLN A 105 -12.47 -0.40 -6.20
C GLN A 105 -11.51 0.75 -5.89
N ALA A 106 -10.22 0.46 -5.93
CA ALA A 106 -9.20 1.47 -5.65
C ALA A 106 -7.99 1.29 -6.57
N THR A 107 -7.20 2.34 -6.69
CA THR A 107 -5.95 2.34 -7.43
C THR A 107 -4.87 3.00 -6.59
N ALA A 108 -3.73 2.32 -6.44
CA ALA A 108 -2.56 2.85 -5.76
C ALA A 108 -1.57 3.39 -6.79
N TYR A 109 -1.26 4.68 -6.72
CA TYR A 109 -0.37 5.36 -7.66
C TYR A 109 1.02 5.57 -7.05
N GLU A 110 2.05 5.27 -7.83
CA GLU A 110 3.41 5.76 -7.55
C GLU A 110 3.52 7.17 -8.15
N GLY A 111 3.12 8.15 -7.38
CA GLY A 111 2.94 9.53 -7.77
C GLY A 111 1.53 10.03 -7.45
N THR A 112 0.98 10.85 -8.33
CA THR A 112 -0.40 11.34 -8.24
C THR A 112 -1.22 10.85 -9.44
N PRO A 113 -2.56 10.88 -9.39
CA PRO A 113 -3.37 10.47 -10.54
C PRO A 113 -3.08 11.27 -11.83
N GLU A 114 -2.62 12.50 -11.69
CA GLU A 114 -2.27 13.37 -12.82
C GLU A 114 -0.89 13.06 -13.38
N ALA A 115 0.04 12.62 -12.53
CA ALA A 115 1.43 12.35 -12.89
C ALA A 115 1.97 11.19 -12.05
N PHE A 116 2.09 10.02 -12.65
CA PHE A 116 2.53 8.81 -11.97
C PHE A 116 3.43 7.95 -12.85
N HIS A 117 4.33 7.21 -12.20
CA HIS A 117 5.26 6.29 -12.88
C HIS A 117 4.58 4.96 -13.23
N TYR A 118 3.75 4.46 -12.34
CA TYR A 118 2.90 3.28 -12.54
C TYR A 118 1.83 3.25 -11.46
N ALA A 119 0.83 2.42 -11.65
CA ALA A 119 -0.23 2.23 -10.67
C ALA A 119 -0.63 0.76 -10.59
N TRP A 120 -1.18 0.39 -9.44
CA TRP A 120 -1.70 -0.94 -9.17
C TRP A 120 -3.20 -0.87 -8.91
N LYS A 121 -3.97 -1.74 -9.56
CA LYS A 121 -5.39 -1.85 -9.31
C LYS A 121 -5.67 -2.79 -8.14
N LEU A 122 -6.47 -2.32 -7.20
CA LEU A 122 -6.97 -3.08 -6.06
C LEU A 122 -8.46 -3.35 -6.28
N ARG A 123 -8.84 -4.62 -6.19
CA ARG A 123 -10.22 -5.02 -6.48
C ARG A 123 -10.96 -5.42 -5.23
N ASP A 124 -12.27 -5.15 -5.24
CA ASP A 124 -13.21 -5.56 -4.19
C ASP A 124 -12.65 -5.26 -2.80
N CYS A 125 -12.26 -4.01 -2.60
CA CYS A 125 -11.76 -3.53 -1.33
C CYS A 125 -12.90 -3.32 -0.35
N PHE A 126 -12.62 -3.57 0.92
CA PHE A 126 -13.48 -3.12 2.00
C PHE A 126 -12.65 -2.69 3.21
N PHE A 127 -13.21 -1.81 3.99
CA PHE A 127 -12.53 -1.21 5.12
C PHE A 127 -13.24 -1.57 6.42
N VAL A 128 -12.47 -2.06 7.39
CA VAL A 128 -12.96 -2.35 8.74
C VAL A 128 -12.37 -1.28 9.66
N PRO A 129 -13.12 -0.20 9.93
CA PRO A 129 -12.62 0.90 10.75
C PRO A 129 -12.73 0.58 12.23
N GLU A 130 -11.85 1.22 13.01
CA GLU A 130 -11.96 1.31 14.45
C GLU A 130 -12.55 2.68 14.81
N ALA A 131 -13.41 2.72 15.83
CA ALA A 131 -13.98 3.96 16.29
C ALA A 131 -12.89 4.84 16.91
N PRO A 132 -12.69 6.08 16.44
CA PRO A 132 -11.70 6.98 17.03
C PRO A 132 -12.17 7.49 18.39
N ASP A 133 -11.23 7.62 19.32
CA ASP A 133 -11.50 8.25 20.61
C ASP A 133 -11.57 9.76 20.47
N ARG A 134 -12.48 10.38 21.25
CA ARG A 134 -12.61 11.83 21.36
C ARG A 134 -12.22 12.23 22.77
N ASP A 135 -11.17 13.03 22.88
CA ASP A 135 -10.62 13.50 24.16
C ASP A 135 -10.73 15.02 24.26
N TRP A 136 -11.46 15.50 25.24
CA TRP A 136 -11.69 16.94 25.45
C TRP A 136 -10.43 17.71 25.82
N GLU A 137 -9.44 17.03 26.37
CA GLU A 137 -8.18 17.64 26.77
C GLU A 137 -7.17 17.72 25.63
N ASN A 138 -7.34 16.90 24.61
CA ASN A 138 -6.41 16.82 23.49
C ASN A 138 -6.83 17.77 22.36
N ARG A 139 -6.25 18.95 22.33
CA ARG A 139 -6.54 20.00 21.35
C ARG A 139 -5.54 20.08 20.19
N SER A 140 -4.51 19.25 20.21
CA SER A 140 -3.40 19.30 19.26
C SER A 140 -3.40 18.15 18.24
N GLN A 141 -4.38 17.26 18.28
CA GLN A 141 -4.48 16.13 17.37
C GLN A 141 -5.68 16.22 16.45
N VAL A 142 -5.45 15.89 15.20
CA VAL A 142 -6.50 15.68 14.19
C VAL A 142 -7.16 14.33 14.45
N THR A 143 -8.48 14.28 14.28
CA THR A 143 -9.21 13.00 14.36
C THR A 143 -8.89 12.14 13.16
N ASN A 144 -8.34 10.95 13.41
CA ASN A 144 -8.03 9.96 12.38
C ASN A 144 -8.92 8.74 12.55
N VAL A 145 -9.47 8.25 11.45
CA VAL A 145 -10.15 6.96 11.39
C VAL A 145 -9.15 5.93 10.90
N THR A 146 -8.79 5.02 11.76
CA THR A 146 -7.81 3.97 11.49
C THR A 146 -8.50 2.62 11.45
N GLY A 147 -8.03 1.73 10.63
CA GLY A 147 -8.54 0.38 10.56
C GLY A 147 -7.75 -0.47 9.56
N THR A 148 -8.35 -1.57 9.14
CA THR A 148 -7.75 -2.50 8.20
C THR A 148 -8.45 -2.42 6.86
N LEU A 149 -7.69 -2.18 5.80
CA LEU A 149 -8.14 -2.29 4.42
C LEU A 149 -7.89 -3.71 3.93
N PHE A 150 -8.96 -4.38 3.52
CA PHE A 150 -8.88 -5.68 2.86
C PHE A 150 -9.06 -5.46 1.37
N PHE A 151 -8.22 -6.08 0.57
CA PHE A 151 -8.28 -5.92 -0.88
C PHE A 151 -7.79 -7.16 -1.60
N HIS A 152 -8.13 -7.27 -2.87
CA HIS A 152 -7.66 -8.32 -3.75
C HIS A 152 -6.72 -7.72 -4.78
N PHE A 153 -5.55 -8.34 -4.92
CA PHE A 153 -4.51 -7.86 -5.82
C PHE A 153 -4.05 -8.99 -6.73
N PHE A 154 -4.19 -8.78 -8.04
CA PHE A 154 -3.85 -9.76 -9.08
C PHE A 154 -2.64 -9.34 -9.92
N GLY A 155 -1.91 -8.33 -9.50
CA GLY A 155 -0.77 -7.81 -10.24
C GLY A 155 -1.15 -6.92 -11.43
N GLU A 156 -2.36 -6.40 -11.46
CA GLU A 156 -2.81 -5.50 -12.53
C GLU A 156 -2.09 -4.16 -12.46
N LYS A 157 -1.27 -3.90 -13.45
CA LYS A 157 -0.46 -2.70 -13.54
C LYS A 157 -1.03 -1.73 -14.57
N VAL A 158 -1.07 -0.46 -14.22
CA VAL A 158 -1.38 0.62 -15.15
C VAL A 158 -0.09 1.33 -15.52
N ALA A 159 0.17 1.48 -16.83
CA ALA A 159 1.35 2.20 -17.32
C ALA A 159 1.27 3.68 -16.92
N GLY A 160 2.42 4.24 -16.53
CA GLY A 160 2.52 5.63 -16.13
C GLY A 160 2.40 6.60 -17.30
N ASN A 161 2.16 7.87 -16.95
CA ASN A 161 2.07 8.97 -17.90
C ASN A 161 3.29 9.91 -17.84
N ILE A 162 4.28 9.59 -16.99
CA ILE A 162 5.56 10.30 -16.93
C ILE A 162 6.58 9.56 -17.77
N VAL A 163 7.26 10.28 -18.64
CA VAL A 163 8.40 9.76 -19.40
C VAL A 163 9.66 10.03 -18.58
N LEU A 164 10.34 8.97 -18.23
CA LEU A 164 11.61 9.02 -17.52
C LEU A 164 12.77 9.26 -18.47
#